data_b5791f0bff26670bdd25aebbfd41bd13
#
_entry.id   b5791f0bff26670bdd25aebbfd41bd13
#
_cell.length_a   1.000
_cell.length_b   1.000
_cell.length_c   1.000
_cell.angle_alpha   90.00
_cell.angle_beta   90.00
_cell.angle_gamma   90.00
#
_symmetry.space_group_name_H-M   'P 1'
#
loop_
_entity.id
_entity.type
_entity.pdbx_description
1 polymer ?
#
loop_
_entity_poly.entity_id
_entity_poly.type
_entity_poly.pdbx_seq_one_letter_code
_entity_poly.pdbx_strand_id
1 'polypeptide(L)'
;MIAVDTNVVVRLLTGDDPKQAAAARSLFATQPIWIGKTVLLETGWVLRNLYGFDESAIRHAFTKLLGLENVHTDDKPSIADALELTVHGIELADAMHLSSRPPGASFVSFDQSFVRRAKRAGATDVSGLP
;
A
#
# COMPACT_ATOMS: atom_id res chain seq x y z
N MET A 1 -11.33 -9.88 15.75
CA MET A 1 -10.60 -9.10 14.73
C MET A 1 -11.39 -7.85 14.40
N ILE A 2 -10.72 -6.73 14.29
CA ILE A 2 -11.34 -5.43 14.03
C ILE A 2 -10.82 -4.89 12.71
N ALA A 3 -11.73 -4.59 11.79
CA ALA A 3 -11.39 -3.88 10.56
C ALA A 3 -11.37 -2.38 10.84
N VAL A 4 -10.40 -1.69 10.28
CA VAL A 4 -10.21 -0.25 10.47
C VAL A 4 -10.30 0.48 9.14
N ASP A 5 -10.68 1.75 9.20
CA ASP A 5 -10.72 2.61 8.03
C ASP A 5 -9.44 3.42 7.86
N THR A 6 -9.40 4.20 6.80
CA THR A 6 -8.22 5.01 6.45
C THR A 6 -7.81 5.98 7.55
N ASN A 7 -8.76 6.65 8.19
CA ASN A 7 -8.42 7.64 9.21
C ASN A 7 -7.74 7.02 10.42
N VAL A 8 -8.15 5.81 10.82
CA VAL A 8 -7.49 5.11 11.93
C VAL A 8 -6.02 4.84 11.58
N VAL A 9 -5.74 4.35 10.38
CA VAL A 9 -4.37 4.07 9.92
C VAL A 9 -3.57 5.36 9.81
N VAL A 10 -4.15 6.42 9.22
CA VAL A 10 -3.48 7.73 9.08
C VAL A 10 -3.11 8.31 10.45
N ARG A 11 -4.02 8.26 11.41
CA ARG A 11 -3.74 8.76 12.77
C ARG A 11 -2.64 7.96 13.46
N LEU A 12 -2.65 6.64 13.27
CA LEU A 12 -1.59 5.79 13.79
C LEU A 12 -0.22 6.17 13.22
N LEU A 13 -0.15 6.39 11.91
CA LEU A 13 1.12 6.62 11.21
C LEU A 13 1.63 8.05 11.34
N THR A 14 0.76 9.05 11.44
CA THR A 14 1.16 10.45 11.47
C THR A 14 1.16 11.06 12.88
N GLY A 15 0.25 10.61 13.75
CA GLY A 15 0.13 11.15 15.09
C GLY A 15 -0.34 12.59 15.16
N ASP A 16 -0.87 13.15 14.08
CA ASP A 16 -1.20 14.58 13.97
C ASP A 16 -2.42 15.02 14.81
N ASP A 17 -3.24 14.09 15.25
CA ASP A 17 -4.29 14.31 16.24
C ASP A 17 -3.94 13.47 17.47
N PRO A 18 -3.41 14.07 18.56
CA PRO A 18 -2.89 13.29 19.69
C PRO A 18 -3.92 12.37 20.33
N LYS A 19 -5.17 12.79 20.43
CA LYS A 19 -6.24 11.99 21.04
C LYS A 19 -6.61 10.81 20.16
N GLN A 20 -6.81 11.03 18.86
CA GLN A 20 -7.13 9.96 17.91
C GLN A 20 -5.95 9.01 17.73
N ALA A 21 -4.73 9.55 17.69
CA ALA A 21 -3.53 8.72 17.58
C ALA A 21 -3.37 7.81 18.80
N ALA A 22 -3.64 8.31 20.00
CA ALA A 22 -3.59 7.50 21.21
C ALA A 22 -4.62 6.38 21.19
N ALA A 23 -5.84 6.67 20.73
CA ALA A 23 -6.89 5.68 20.57
C ALA A 23 -6.52 4.62 19.54
N ALA A 24 -5.96 5.02 18.41
CA ALA A 24 -5.49 4.10 17.37
C ALA A 24 -4.36 3.21 17.90
N ARG A 25 -3.38 3.76 18.59
CA ARG A 25 -2.29 2.97 19.19
C ARG A 25 -2.81 1.96 20.18
N SER A 26 -3.76 2.35 21.03
CA SER A 26 -4.37 1.44 22.00
C SER A 26 -5.09 0.28 21.32
N LEU A 27 -5.82 0.58 20.25
CA LEU A 27 -6.52 -0.44 19.47
C LEU A 27 -5.53 -1.44 18.87
N PHE A 28 -4.47 -0.95 18.21
CA PHE A 28 -3.45 -1.80 17.58
C PHE A 28 -2.63 -2.59 18.60
N ALA A 29 -2.50 -2.09 19.83
CA ALA A 29 -1.77 -2.78 20.87
C ALA A 29 -2.57 -3.93 21.50
N THR A 30 -3.90 -3.91 21.41
CA THR A 30 -4.75 -4.81 22.18
C THR A 30 -5.62 -5.76 21.36
N GLN A 31 -5.74 -5.53 20.03
CA GLN A 31 -6.67 -6.27 19.18
C GLN A 31 -5.99 -6.80 17.92
N PRO A 32 -6.47 -7.94 17.40
CA PRO A 32 -6.16 -8.30 16.01
C PRO A 32 -6.84 -7.31 15.05
N ILE A 33 -6.07 -6.78 14.13
CA ILE A 33 -6.50 -5.71 13.19
C ILE A 33 -6.49 -6.26 11.77
N TRP A 34 -7.52 -5.91 11.01
CA TRP A 34 -7.58 -6.18 9.58
C TRP A 34 -7.62 -4.85 8.81
N ILE A 35 -6.73 -4.72 7.83
CA ILE A 35 -6.64 -3.55 6.97
C ILE A 35 -6.84 -4.02 5.52
N GLY A 36 -7.92 -3.58 4.88
CA GLY A 36 -8.19 -3.93 3.49
C GLY A 36 -7.22 -3.25 2.52
N LYS A 37 -7.04 -3.85 1.35
CA LYS A 37 -6.23 -3.24 0.26
C LYS A 37 -6.72 -1.86 -0.11
N THR A 38 -8.04 -1.65 -0.14
CA THR A 38 -8.63 -0.35 -0.45
C THR A 38 -8.26 0.71 0.58
N VAL A 39 -8.19 0.33 1.84
CA VAL A 39 -7.75 1.22 2.92
C VAL A 39 -6.26 1.55 2.79
N LEU A 40 -5.42 0.56 2.48
CA LEU A 40 -4.00 0.80 2.24
C LEU A 40 -3.78 1.73 1.04
N LEU A 41 -4.53 1.53 -0.03
CA LEU A 41 -4.45 2.36 -1.22
C LEU A 41 -4.80 3.81 -0.92
N GLU A 42 -5.92 4.04 -0.23
CA GLU A 42 -6.34 5.38 0.17
C GLU A 42 -5.36 6.00 1.17
N THR A 43 -4.88 5.22 2.13
CA THR A 43 -3.87 5.69 3.10
C THR A 43 -2.61 6.19 2.39
N GLY A 44 -2.12 5.44 1.41
CA GLY A 44 -0.96 5.87 0.62
C GLY A 44 -1.21 7.19 -0.10
N TRP A 45 -2.39 7.36 -0.69
CA TRP A 45 -2.78 8.60 -1.33
C TRP A 45 -2.81 9.77 -0.35
N VAL A 46 -3.42 9.58 0.82
CA VAL A 46 -3.52 10.61 1.87
C VAL A 46 -2.13 11.01 2.37
N LEU A 47 -1.28 10.05 2.67
CA LEU A 47 0.09 10.32 3.14
C LEU A 47 0.89 11.12 2.12
N ARG A 48 0.77 10.78 0.84
CA ARG A 48 1.47 11.48 -0.23
C ARG A 48 0.94 12.89 -0.44
N ASN A 49 -0.37 13.03 -0.60
CA ASN A 49 -0.97 14.27 -1.09
C ASN A 49 -1.31 15.26 0.01
N LEU A 50 -1.62 14.79 1.22
CA LEU A 50 -1.99 15.65 2.34
C LEU A 50 -0.86 15.81 3.37
N TYR A 51 0.09 14.88 3.44
CA TYR A 51 1.17 14.91 4.43
C TYR A 51 2.57 15.02 3.80
N GLY A 52 2.68 14.97 2.47
CA GLY A 52 3.94 15.14 1.77
C GLY A 52 4.91 13.97 1.90
N PHE A 53 4.45 12.78 2.23
CA PHE A 53 5.31 11.59 2.26
C PHE A 53 5.78 11.25 0.85
N ASP A 54 7.06 10.94 0.69
CA ASP A 54 7.56 10.36 -0.55
C ASP A 54 7.32 8.84 -0.60
N GLU A 55 7.60 8.22 -1.74
CA GLU A 55 7.39 6.77 -1.92
C GLU A 55 8.19 5.94 -0.90
N SER A 56 9.40 6.35 -0.60
CA SER A 56 10.26 5.65 0.37
C SER A 56 9.65 5.69 1.77
N ALA A 57 9.13 6.84 2.17
CA ALA A 57 8.49 6.99 3.49
C ALA A 57 7.22 6.15 3.61
N ILE A 58 6.40 6.13 2.55
CA ILE A 58 5.18 5.32 2.49
C ILE A 58 5.53 3.83 2.56
N ARG A 59 6.47 3.38 1.74
CA ARG A 59 6.94 1.99 1.74
C ARG A 59 7.43 1.56 3.12
N HIS A 60 8.24 2.41 3.77
CA HIS A 60 8.78 2.13 5.09
C HIS A 60 7.67 2.01 6.14
N ALA A 61 6.71 2.93 6.13
CA ALA A 61 5.58 2.91 7.06
C ALA A 61 4.74 1.65 6.88
N PHE A 62 4.42 1.27 5.64
CA PHE A 62 3.61 0.09 5.36
C PHE A 62 4.36 -1.21 5.66
N THR A 63 5.65 -1.27 5.40
CA THR A 63 6.46 -2.44 5.75
C THR A 63 6.44 -2.68 7.25
N LYS A 64 6.59 -1.64 8.06
CA LYS A 64 6.49 -1.76 9.51
C LYS A 64 5.11 -2.15 9.98
N LEU A 65 4.08 -1.50 9.43
CA LEU A 65 2.69 -1.75 9.80
C LEU A 65 2.29 -3.21 9.53
N LEU A 66 2.57 -3.70 8.33
CA LEU A 66 2.24 -5.05 7.91
C LEU A 66 3.15 -6.11 8.52
N GLY A 67 4.26 -5.71 9.11
CA GLY A 67 5.15 -6.59 9.87
C GLY A 67 4.68 -6.89 11.29
N LEU A 68 3.66 -6.19 11.79
CA LEU A 68 3.09 -6.47 13.10
C LEU A 68 2.30 -7.78 13.07
N GLU A 69 2.53 -8.65 14.07
CA GLU A 69 1.91 -9.99 14.12
C GLU A 69 0.39 -9.96 14.12
N ASN A 70 -0.19 -8.94 14.75
CA ASN A 70 -1.64 -8.82 14.90
C ASN A 70 -2.30 -8.02 13.77
N VAL A 71 -1.55 -7.61 12.76
CA VAL A 71 -2.09 -6.88 11.60
C VAL A 71 -2.23 -7.83 10.42
N HIS A 72 -3.44 -7.91 9.89
CA HIS A 72 -3.83 -8.79 8.79
C HIS A 72 -4.41 -7.98 7.64
N THR A 73 -4.34 -8.54 6.45
CA THR A 73 -4.92 -7.95 5.25
C THR A 73 -5.44 -9.07 4.34
N ASP A 74 -6.20 -8.69 3.32
CA ASP A 74 -6.85 -9.64 2.42
C ASP A 74 -5.88 -10.37 1.48
N ASP A 75 -4.69 -9.81 1.23
CA ASP A 75 -3.72 -10.43 0.31
C ASP A 75 -2.30 -9.93 0.61
N LYS A 76 -1.74 -10.41 1.70
CA LYS A 76 -0.43 -9.96 2.16
C LYS A 76 0.69 -10.17 1.15
N PRO A 77 0.78 -11.33 0.44
CA PRO A 77 1.82 -11.52 -0.57
C PRO A 77 1.76 -10.51 -1.71
N SER A 78 0.58 -10.20 -2.23
CA SER A 78 0.47 -9.24 -3.33
C SER A 78 0.76 -7.81 -2.89
N ILE A 79 0.46 -7.46 -1.65
CA ILE A 79 0.83 -6.15 -1.09
C ILE A 79 2.35 -6.06 -0.91
N ALA A 80 3.00 -7.12 -0.43
CA ALA A 80 4.45 -7.18 -0.34
C ALA A 80 5.11 -7.01 -1.71
N ASP A 81 4.57 -7.66 -2.75
CA ASP A 81 5.03 -7.49 -4.13
C ASP A 81 4.87 -6.05 -4.61
N ALA A 82 3.74 -5.41 -4.29
CA ALA A 82 3.49 -4.02 -4.64
C ALA A 82 4.53 -3.09 -3.98
N LEU A 83 4.82 -3.29 -2.71
CA LEU A 83 5.83 -2.50 -2.00
C LEU A 83 7.21 -2.67 -2.62
N GLU A 84 7.56 -3.88 -3.05
CA GLU A 84 8.81 -4.12 -3.76
C GLU A 84 8.86 -3.39 -5.10
N LEU A 85 7.75 -3.36 -5.85
CA LEU A 85 7.66 -2.62 -7.11
C LEU A 85 7.89 -1.12 -6.92
N THR A 86 7.51 -0.55 -5.78
CA THR A 86 7.75 0.87 -5.50
C THR A 86 9.24 1.21 -5.42
N VAL A 87 10.10 0.25 -5.10
CA VAL A 87 11.56 0.44 -5.11
C VAL A 87 12.05 0.79 -6.51
N HIS A 88 11.35 0.32 -7.55
CA HIS A 88 11.69 0.55 -8.95
C HIS A 88 11.01 1.80 -9.52
N GLY A 89 10.52 2.69 -8.67
CA GLY A 89 9.92 3.96 -9.10
C GLY A 89 8.49 3.86 -9.58
N ILE A 90 7.80 2.76 -9.31
CA ILE A 90 6.38 2.60 -9.63
C ILE A 90 5.57 3.15 -8.46
N GLU A 91 4.62 4.04 -8.75
CA GLU A 91 3.74 4.58 -7.74
C GLU A 91 2.93 3.46 -7.06
N LEU A 92 2.67 3.59 -5.76
CA LEU A 92 2.01 2.54 -4.97
C LEU A 92 0.67 2.10 -5.57
N ALA A 93 -0.17 3.03 -6.05
CA ALA A 93 -1.45 2.68 -6.66
C ALA A 93 -1.25 1.77 -7.88
N ASP A 94 -0.35 2.15 -8.79
CA ASP A 94 -0.03 1.36 -9.98
C ASP A 94 0.58 0.01 -9.61
N ALA A 95 1.46 0.00 -8.62
CA ALA A 95 2.07 -1.22 -8.11
C ALA A 95 1.01 -2.18 -7.56
N MET A 96 0.04 -1.66 -6.81
CA MET A 96 -1.05 -2.47 -6.25
C MET A 96 -2.00 -2.97 -7.34
N HIS A 97 -2.30 -2.17 -8.35
CA HIS A 97 -3.09 -2.63 -9.50
C HIS A 97 -2.40 -3.80 -10.19
N LEU A 98 -1.11 -3.68 -10.46
CA LEU A 98 -0.34 -4.73 -11.13
C LEU A 98 -0.27 -6.00 -10.29
N SER A 99 0.11 -5.88 -9.03
CA SER A 99 0.29 -7.04 -8.14
C SER A 99 -1.02 -7.73 -7.75
N SER A 100 -2.15 -7.05 -7.90
CA SER A 100 -3.47 -7.59 -7.56
C SER A 100 -4.15 -8.34 -8.69
N ARG A 101 -3.54 -8.39 -9.88
CA ARG A 101 -4.14 -9.12 -11.02
C ARG A 101 -4.18 -10.62 -10.74
N PRO A 102 -5.15 -11.34 -11.29
CA PRO A 102 -5.18 -12.80 -11.17
C PRO A 102 -3.94 -13.42 -11.81
N PRO A 103 -3.50 -14.60 -11.31
CA PRO A 103 -2.40 -15.33 -11.95
C PRO A 103 -2.70 -15.59 -13.44
N GLY A 104 -1.71 -15.32 -14.30
CA GLY A 104 -1.84 -15.51 -15.74
C GLY A 104 -2.54 -14.37 -16.49
N ALA A 105 -3.05 -13.36 -15.79
CA ALA A 105 -3.66 -12.22 -16.46
C ALA A 105 -2.60 -11.28 -17.01
N SER A 106 -2.78 -10.82 -18.25
CA SER A 106 -1.98 -9.74 -18.81
C SER A 106 -2.43 -8.40 -18.23
N PHE A 107 -1.51 -7.47 -18.09
CA PHE A 107 -1.79 -6.11 -17.66
C PHE A 107 -1.49 -5.12 -18.79
N VAL A 108 -2.44 -4.29 -19.12
CA VAL A 108 -2.28 -3.29 -20.18
C VAL A 108 -2.50 -1.89 -19.65
N SER A 109 -1.76 -0.93 -20.17
CA SER A 109 -1.86 0.46 -19.74
C SER A 109 -1.51 1.40 -20.91
N PHE A 110 -2.12 2.58 -20.92
CA PHE A 110 -1.70 3.67 -21.81
C PHE A 110 -0.45 4.39 -21.29
N ASP A 111 -0.12 4.21 -20.02
CA ASP A 111 1.06 4.86 -19.42
C ASP A 111 2.34 4.13 -19.82
N GLN A 112 3.02 4.65 -20.86
CA GLN A 112 4.24 4.06 -21.39
C GLN A 112 5.38 4.04 -20.36
N SER A 113 5.46 5.06 -19.51
CA SER A 113 6.48 5.14 -18.46
C SER A 113 6.29 4.03 -17.45
N PHE A 114 5.05 3.80 -17.01
CA PHE A 114 4.71 2.69 -16.12
C PHE A 114 5.07 1.34 -16.75
N VAL A 115 4.70 1.12 -18.00
CA VAL A 115 4.99 -0.15 -18.70
C VAL A 115 6.50 -0.41 -18.74
N ARG A 116 7.30 0.60 -19.06
CA ARG A 116 8.77 0.44 -19.08
C ARG A 116 9.33 0.11 -17.71
N ARG A 117 8.86 0.79 -16.66
CA ARG A 117 9.32 0.56 -15.29
C ARG A 117 8.90 -0.82 -14.78
N ALA A 118 7.68 -1.25 -15.10
CA ALA A 118 7.20 -2.57 -14.72
C ALA A 118 8.04 -3.68 -15.37
N LYS A 119 8.32 -3.57 -16.67
CA LYS A 119 9.19 -4.52 -17.36
C LYS A 119 10.61 -4.54 -16.79
N ARG A 120 11.16 -3.36 -16.52
CA ARG A 120 12.50 -3.24 -15.91
C ARG A 120 12.56 -3.86 -14.52
N ALA A 121 11.46 -3.80 -13.77
CA ALA A 121 11.34 -4.44 -12.46
C ALA A 121 11.14 -5.96 -12.53
N GLY A 122 11.04 -6.53 -13.73
CA GLY A 122 10.88 -7.97 -13.93
C GLY A 122 9.45 -8.45 -14.08
N ALA A 123 8.48 -7.53 -14.17
CA ALA A 123 7.09 -7.92 -14.38
C ALA A 123 6.89 -8.50 -15.79
N THR A 124 6.18 -9.62 -15.87
CA THR A 124 5.84 -10.28 -17.12
C THR A 124 4.42 -9.93 -17.56
N ASP A 125 4.13 -10.09 -18.83
CA ASP A 125 2.79 -9.88 -19.39
C ASP A 125 2.23 -8.48 -19.12
N VAL A 126 3.10 -7.47 -19.21
CA VAL A 126 2.74 -6.05 -19.12
C VAL A 126 3.01 -5.42 -20.48
N SER A 127 2.03 -4.71 -21.01
CA SER A 127 2.18 -4.04 -22.33
C SER A 127 1.38 -2.76 -22.39
N GLY A 128 1.81 -1.90 -23.32
CA GLY A 128 1.06 -0.70 -23.65
C GLY A 128 -0.06 -0.98 -24.64
N LEU A 129 -1.00 -0.07 -24.70
CA LEU A 129 -1.98 0.02 -25.77
C LEU A 129 -1.55 1.12 -26.74
N PRO A 130 -1.81 0.91 -28.05
CA PRO A 130 -1.48 1.92 -29.06
C PRO A 130 -2.38 3.15 -28.95
#